data_3cf24e7e77a40adf9dbf9c0823372699
#
_entry.id   3cf24e7e77a40adf9dbf9c0823372699
#
_cell.length_a   1.000
_cell.length_b   1.000
_cell.length_c   1.000
_cell.angle_alpha   90.00
_cell.angle_beta   90.00
_cell.angle_gamma   90.00
#
_symmetry.space_group_name_H-M   'P 1'
#
loop_
_entity.id
_entity.type
_entity.pdbx_description
1 polymer ?
#
loop_
_entity_poly.entity_id
_entity_poly.type
_entity_poly.pdbx_seq_one_letter_code
_entity_poly.pdbx_strand_id
1 'polypeptide(L)'
;MLQPQEVLVAKLLPALRARVAQHLLETYGMKQVQVAKLLGITQAAVSHYNTKSRGLDKDVLRLFPEIEGFAKELAGKIHGGMSRTGQIAAFNAICGQILVTERFCNYHKRIADIDPGCAICFPATGKIAR
;
A
#
# COMPACT_ATOMS: atom_id res chain seq x y z
N MET A 1 4.06 20.10 -7.24
CA MET A 1 5.06 19.48 -6.36
C MET A 1 4.37 18.47 -5.47
N LEU A 2 4.87 17.23 -5.44
CA LEU A 2 4.26 16.15 -4.68
C LEU A 2 4.92 16.00 -3.32
N GLN A 3 4.12 16.01 -2.27
CA GLN A 3 4.58 15.65 -0.94
C GLN A 3 4.77 14.13 -0.83
N PRO A 4 5.61 13.64 0.09
CA PRO A 4 5.78 12.19 0.29
C PRO A 4 4.46 11.47 0.53
N GLN A 5 3.56 12.05 1.31
CA GLN A 5 2.25 11.47 1.60
C GLN A 5 1.40 11.34 0.34
N GLU A 6 1.49 12.28 -0.59
CA GLU A 6 0.75 12.22 -1.85
C GLU A 6 1.24 11.07 -2.72
N VAL A 7 2.55 10.85 -2.77
CA VAL A 7 3.13 9.70 -3.50
C VAL A 7 2.69 8.39 -2.86
N LEU A 8 2.71 8.32 -1.54
CA LEU A 8 2.25 7.13 -0.81
C LEU A 8 0.80 6.80 -1.16
N VAL A 9 -0.09 7.79 -1.10
CA VAL A 9 -1.52 7.61 -1.39
C VAL A 9 -1.76 7.28 -2.86
N ALA A 10 -1.02 7.89 -3.77
CA ALA A 10 -1.21 7.69 -5.20
C ALA A 10 -0.63 6.36 -5.72
N LYS A 11 0.43 5.85 -5.11
CA LYS A 11 1.20 4.72 -5.64
C LYS A 11 1.19 3.49 -4.73
N LEU A 12 1.54 3.65 -3.46
CA LEU A 12 1.74 2.51 -2.57
C LEU A 12 0.45 1.98 -1.96
N LEU A 13 -0.40 2.87 -1.48
CA LEU A 13 -1.66 2.47 -0.86
C LEU A 13 -2.57 1.71 -1.83
N PRO A 14 -2.75 2.17 -3.10
CA PRO A 14 -3.51 1.39 -4.07
C PRO A 14 -2.90 0.02 -4.35
N ALA A 15 -1.58 -0.08 -4.44
CA ALA A 15 -0.91 -1.37 -4.67
C ALA A 15 -1.15 -2.34 -3.50
N LEU A 16 -1.02 -1.87 -2.27
CA LEU A 16 -1.29 -2.67 -1.08
C LEU A 16 -2.75 -3.14 -1.06
N ARG A 17 -3.68 -2.23 -1.31
CA ARG A 17 -5.12 -2.55 -1.32
C ARG A 17 -5.45 -3.55 -2.40
N ALA A 18 -4.88 -3.40 -3.59
CA ALA A 18 -5.08 -4.33 -4.69
C ALA A 18 -4.57 -5.74 -4.35
N ARG A 19 -3.39 -5.83 -3.74
CA ARG A 19 -2.84 -7.13 -3.37
C ARG A 19 -3.64 -7.81 -2.26
N VAL A 20 -4.13 -7.04 -1.29
CA VAL A 20 -5.04 -7.58 -0.26
C VAL A 20 -6.30 -8.15 -0.91
N ALA A 21 -6.93 -7.37 -1.80
CA ALA A 21 -8.12 -7.82 -2.52
C ALA A 21 -7.85 -9.08 -3.33
N GLN A 22 -6.74 -9.16 -4.04
CA GLN A 22 -6.36 -10.34 -4.82
C GLN A 22 -6.17 -11.57 -3.94
N HIS A 23 -5.54 -11.44 -2.78
CA HIS A 23 -5.41 -12.56 -1.85
C HIS A 23 -6.77 -13.04 -1.34
N LEU A 24 -7.68 -12.13 -1.04
CA LEU A 24 -9.04 -12.50 -0.61
C LEU A 24 -9.79 -13.25 -1.72
N LEU A 25 -9.64 -12.83 -2.96
CA LEU A 25 -10.28 -13.49 -4.11
C LEU A 25 -9.65 -14.84 -4.42
N GLU A 26 -8.32 -14.90 -4.51
CA GLU A 26 -7.59 -16.06 -5.01
C GLU A 26 -7.29 -17.09 -3.92
N THR A 27 -6.78 -16.63 -2.78
CA THR A 27 -6.38 -17.54 -1.69
C THR A 27 -7.59 -18.04 -0.90
N TYR A 28 -8.53 -17.16 -0.63
CA TYR A 28 -9.71 -17.47 0.20
C TYR A 28 -10.98 -17.71 -0.62
N GLY A 29 -10.90 -17.61 -1.94
CA GLY A 29 -12.02 -17.90 -2.83
C GLY A 29 -13.25 -17.02 -2.63
N MET A 30 -13.07 -15.82 -2.09
CA MET A 30 -14.18 -14.91 -1.84
C MET A 30 -14.72 -14.32 -3.15
N LYS A 31 -16.02 -14.01 -3.16
CA LYS A 31 -16.63 -13.32 -4.29
C LYS A 31 -16.32 -11.83 -4.24
N GLN A 32 -16.29 -11.19 -5.41
CA GLN A 32 -15.99 -9.75 -5.51
C GLN A 32 -16.91 -8.90 -4.63
N VAL A 33 -18.20 -9.23 -4.57
CA VAL A 33 -19.15 -8.52 -3.71
C VAL A 33 -18.77 -8.62 -2.25
N GLN A 34 -18.32 -9.80 -1.81
CA GLN A 34 -17.90 -10.02 -0.42
C GLN A 34 -16.65 -9.22 -0.10
N VAL A 35 -15.66 -9.25 -0.99
CA VAL A 35 -14.41 -8.49 -0.82
C VAL A 35 -14.69 -7.00 -0.75
N ALA A 36 -15.53 -6.49 -1.65
CA ALA A 36 -15.93 -5.09 -1.67
C ALA A 36 -16.55 -4.67 -0.32
N LYS A 37 -17.45 -5.49 0.20
CA LYS A 37 -18.12 -5.24 1.47
C LYS A 37 -17.13 -5.26 2.64
N LEU A 38 -16.23 -6.25 2.68
CA LEU A 38 -15.22 -6.36 3.72
C LEU A 38 -14.26 -5.17 3.74
N LEU A 39 -13.80 -4.75 2.57
CA LEU A 39 -12.84 -3.66 2.45
C LEU A 39 -13.49 -2.26 2.45
N GLY A 40 -14.82 -2.20 2.37
CA GLY A 40 -15.52 -0.92 2.31
C GLY A 40 -15.28 -0.14 1.03
N ILE A 41 -15.10 -0.84 -0.07
CA ILE A 41 -14.88 -0.27 -1.40
C ILE A 41 -15.96 -0.75 -2.36
N THR A 42 -15.98 -0.23 -3.57
CA THR A 42 -16.98 -0.63 -4.58
C THR A 42 -16.59 -1.98 -5.20
N GLN A 43 -17.60 -2.70 -5.69
CA GLN A 43 -17.36 -3.92 -6.47
C GLN A 43 -16.57 -3.60 -7.75
N ALA A 44 -16.80 -2.46 -8.36
CA ALA A 44 -16.04 -2.01 -9.53
C ALA A 44 -14.56 -1.90 -9.22
N ALA A 45 -14.20 -1.38 -8.04
CA ALA A 45 -12.80 -1.30 -7.60
C ALA A 45 -12.19 -2.70 -7.44
N VAL A 46 -12.92 -3.64 -6.84
CA VAL A 46 -12.47 -5.03 -6.69
C VAL A 46 -12.28 -5.68 -8.05
N SER A 47 -13.22 -5.50 -8.96
CA SER A 47 -13.12 -6.01 -10.33
C SER A 47 -11.89 -5.46 -11.03
N HIS A 48 -11.60 -4.17 -10.84
CA HIS A 48 -10.41 -3.53 -11.37
C HIS A 48 -9.13 -4.18 -10.84
N TYR A 49 -9.07 -4.45 -9.55
CA TYR A 49 -7.91 -5.12 -8.93
C TYR A 49 -7.75 -6.57 -9.37
N ASN A 50 -8.84 -7.24 -9.70
CA ASN A 50 -8.81 -8.62 -10.18
C ASN A 50 -8.21 -8.75 -11.58
N THR A 51 -8.18 -7.68 -12.34
CA THR A 51 -7.57 -7.67 -13.68
C THR A 51 -6.05 -7.52 -13.53
N LYS A 52 -5.29 -8.53 -13.95
CA LYS A 52 -3.84 -8.64 -13.71
C LYS A 52 -3.00 -7.46 -14.17
N SER A 53 -3.47 -6.67 -15.12
CA SER A 53 -2.72 -5.55 -15.68
C SER A 53 -3.15 -4.19 -15.14
N ARG A 54 -4.19 -4.15 -14.31
CA ARG A 54 -4.77 -2.88 -13.82
C ARG A 54 -4.71 -2.82 -12.30
N GLY A 55 -4.55 -1.61 -11.77
CA GLY A 55 -4.50 -1.39 -10.34
C GLY A 55 -3.21 -1.85 -9.67
N LEU A 56 -2.33 -2.51 -10.40
CA LEU A 56 -1.03 -2.92 -9.90
C LEU A 56 0.06 -2.14 -10.61
N ASP A 57 0.75 -1.32 -9.85
CA ASP A 57 1.97 -0.70 -10.30
C ASP A 57 3.11 -1.71 -10.08
N LYS A 58 3.57 -2.32 -11.17
CA LYS A 58 4.64 -3.34 -11.12
C LYS A 58 5.94 -2.77 -10.57
N ASP A 59 6.21 -1.49 -10.83
CA ASP A 59 7.41 -0.85 -10.30
C ASP A 59 7.34 -0.71 -8.78
N VAL A 60 6.17 -0.34 -8.26
CA VAL A 60 5.96 -0.24 -6.81
C VAL A 60 6.17 -1.59 -6.15
N LEU A 61 5.59 -2.67 -6.70
CA LEU A 61 5.75 -4.01 -6.13
C LEU A 61 7.18 -4.51 -6.21
N ARG A 62 7.92 -4.16 -7.25
CA ARG A 62 9.33 -4.51 -7.40
C ARG A 62 10.20 -3.75 -6.41
N LEU A 63 9.96 -2.45 -6.24
CA LEU A 63 10.74 -1.59 -5.35
C LEU A 63 10.42 -1.81 -3.87
N PHE A 64 9.20 -2.23 -3.57
CA PHE A 64 8.73 -2.46 -2.20
C PHE A 64 8.18 -3.88 -2.08
N PRO A 65 9.06 -4.90 -2.15
CA PRO A 65 8.62 -6.31 -2.11
C PRO A 65 7.94 -6.70 -0.80
N GLU A 66 8.17 -5.95 0.27
CA GLU A 66 7.50 -6.15 1.57
C GLU A 66 5.98 -5.98 1.49
N ILE A 67 5.46 -5.27 0.48
CA ILE A 67 4.02 -5.11 0.27
C ILE A 67 3.35 -6.47 0.14
N GLU A 68 3.97 -7.42 -0.56
CA GLU A 68 3.41 -8.75 -0.74
C GLU A 68 3.22 -9.48 0.60
N GLY A 69 4.22 -9.45 1.47
CA GLY A 69 4.13 -10.06 2.79
C GLY A 69 3.07 -9.40 3.66
N PHE A 70 3.03 -8.08 3.67
CA PHE A 70 2.01 -7.32 4.41
C PHE A 70 0.60 -7.61 3.88
N ALA A 71 0.44 -7.65 2.57
CA ALA A 71 -0.86 -7.91 1.94
C ALA A 71 -1.37 -9.31 2.28
N LYS A 72 -0.50 -10.30 2.21
CA LYS A 72 -0.84 -11.69 2.54
C LYS A 72 -1.27 -11.83 4.00
N GLU A 73 -0.51 -11.27 4.92
CA GLU A 73 -0.82 -11.32 6.34
C GLU A 73 -2.12 -10.58 6.63
N LEU A 74 -2.29 -9.39 6.08
CA LEU A 74 -3.48 -8.58 6.31
C LEU A 74 -4.73 -9.23 5.73
N ALA A 75 -4.65 -9.83 4.55
CA ALA A 75 -5.76 -10.55 3.96
C ALA A 75 -6.22 -11.70 4.86
N GLY A 76 -5.29 -12.44 5.45
CA GLY A 76 -5.61 -13.49 6.39
C GLY A 76 -6.35 -12.97 7.62
N LYS A 77 -5.90 -11.87 8.17
CA LYS A 77 -6.56 -11.23 9.33
C LYS A 77 -7.95 -10.72 8.98
N ILE A 78 -8.11 -10.09 7.82
CA ILE A 78 -9.41 -9.60 7.35
C ILE A 78 -10.38 -10.75 7.14
N HIS A 79 -9.93 -11.81 6.50
CA HIS A 79 -10.74 -13.03 6.31
C HIS A 79 -11.14 -13.65 7.65
N GLY A 80 -10.28 -13.56 8.65
CA GLY A 80 -10.54 -14.06 10.00
C GLY A 80 -11.46 -13.19 10.86
N GLY A 81 -11.96 -12.05 10.32
CA GLY A 81 -12.94 -11.23 11.02
C GLY A 81 -12.42 -9.91 11.57
N MET A 82 -11.30 -9.41 11.03
CA MET A 82 -10.78 -8.09 11.44
C MET A 82 -11.82 -7.00 11.20
N SER A 83 -12.03 -6.16 12.21
CA SER A 83 -12.95 -5.02 12.11
C SER A 83 -12.47 -3.97 11.12
N ARG A 84 -13.37 -3.10 10.68
CA ARG A 84 -13.01 -1.99 9.81
C ARG A 84 -11.97 -1.07 10.46
N THR A 85 -12.11 -0.79 11.74
CA THR A 85 -11.13 -0.01 12.52
C THR A 85 -9.77 -0.72 12.53
N GLY A 86 -9.76 -2.03 12.71
CA GLY A 86 -8.54 -2.84 12.65
C GLY A 86 -7.87 -2.76 11.28
N GLN A 87 -8.65 -2.81 10.21
CA GLN A 87 -8.14 -2.65 8.83
C GLN A 87 -7.47 -1.28 8.65
N ILE A 88 -8.14 -0.22 9.06
CA ILE A 88 -7.61 1.15 8.96
C ILE A 88 -6.30 1.26 9.73
N ALA A 89 -6.26 0.76 10.96
CA ALA A 89 -5.05 0.78 11.78
C ALA A 89 -3.90 0.01 11.13
N ALA A 90 -4.18 -1.18 10.57
CA ALA A 90 -3.18 -2.00 9.90
C ALA A 90 -2.62 -1.33 8.65
N PHE A 91 -3.47 -0.80 7.79
CA PHE A 91 -3.03 -0.07 6.60
C PHE A 91 -2.19 1.15 6.99
N ASN A 92 -2.63 1.88 8.00
CA ASN A 92 -1.91 3.05 8.50
C ASN A 92 -0.52 2.68 9.02
N ALA A 93 -0.42 1.59 9.78
CA ALA A 93 0.85 1.10 10.32
C ALA A 93 1.81 0.68 9.20
N ILE A 94 1.32 -0.04 8.20
CA ILE A 94 2.12 -0.47 7.05
C ILE A 94 2.63 0.74 6.26
N CYS A 95 1.76 1.68 5.97
CA CYS A 95 2.13 2.91 5.27
C CYS A 95 3.16 3.71 6.05
N GLY A 96 3.01 3.80 7.37
CA GLY A 96 3.97 4.47 8.25
C GLY A 96 5.35 3.82 8.21
N GLN A 97 5.41 2.50 8.19
CA GLN A 97 6.67 1.77 8.08
C GLN A 97 7.38 2.02 6.75
N ILE A 98 6.63 2.05 5.65
CA ILE A 98 7.19 2.27 4.32
C ILE A 98 7.64 3.71 4.15
N LEU A 99 6.83 4.67 4.60
CA LEU A 99 7.09 6.10 4.48
C LEU A 99 8.42 6.52 5.09
N VAL A 100 8.85 5.83 6.14
CA VAL A 100 10.08 6.17 6.87
C VAL A 100 11.32 5.44 6.34
N THR A 101 11.21 4.72 5.23
CA THR A 101 12.35 4.02 4.64
C THR A 101 13.12 4.92 3.68
N GLU A 102 14.42 4.69 3.58
CA GLU A 102 15.27 5.37 2.61
C GLU A 102 14.84 5.04 1.17
N ARG A 103 14.39 3.82 0.92
CA ARG A 103 13.88 3.41 -0.39
C ARG A 103 12.68 4.25 -0.81
N PHE A 104 11.75 4.53 0.11
CA PHE A 104 10.63 5.39 -0.19
C PHE A 104 11.08 6.83 -0.45
N CYS A 105 12.03 7.34 0.32
CA CYS A 105 12.59 8.66 0.09
C CYS A 105 13.20 8.78 -1.31
N ASN A 106 13.97 7.80 -1.73
CA ASN A 106 14.57 7.77 -3.06
C ASN A 106 13.51 7.69 -4.16
N TYR A 107 12.47 6.90 -3.96
CA TYR A 107 11.35 6.79 -4.87
C TYR A 107 10.61 8.13 -4.99
N HIS A 108 10.34 8.78 -3.86
CA HIS A 108 9.68 10.08 -3.82
C HIS A 108 10.49 11.14 -4.57
N LYS A 109 11.80 11.21 -4.33
CA LYS A 109 12.69 12.16 -5.03
C LYS A 109 12.59 12.02 -6.55
N ARG A 110 12.57 10.80 -7.03
CA ARG A 110 12.49 10.51 -8.46
C ARG A 110 11.14 10.90 -9.04
N ILE A 111 10.05 10.53 -8.37
CA ILE A 111 8.68 10.80 -8.85
C ILE A 111 8.37 12.29 -8.79
N ALA A 112 8.79 12.97 -7.73
CA ALA A 112 8.48 14.38 -7.50
C ALA A 112 9.50 15.35 -8.11
N ASP A 113 10.53 14.83 -8.77
CA ASP A 113 11.62 15.61 -9.37
C ASP A 113 12.26 16.53 -8.34
N ILE A 114 12.67 15.97 -7.23
CA ILE A 114 13.29 16.70 -6.13
C ILE A 114 14.81 16.44 -6.14
N ASP A 115 15.57 17.44 -5.71
CA ASP A 115 17.02 17.37 -5.55
C ASP A 115 17.41 16.04 -4.88
N PRO A 116 18.30 15.24 -5.49
CA PRO A 116 18.80 14.01 -4.90
C PRO A 116 19.42 14.19 -3.53
N GLY A 117 19.92 15.38 -3.22
CA GLY A 117 20.49 15.71 -1.92
C GLY A 117 19.48 16.03 -0.83
N CYS A 118 18.17 16.01 -1.14
CA CYS A 118 17.14 16.28 -0.15
C CYS A 118 17.22 15.27 1.00
N ALA A 119 17.25 15.74 2.23
CA ALA A 119 17.35 14.92 3.43
C ALA A 119 16.36 15.35 4.51
N ILE A 120 15.23 15.93 4.11
CA ILE A 120 14.24 16.47 5.05
C ILE A 120 13.66 15.37 5.93
N CYS A 121 13.40 14.17 5.36
CA CYS A 121 12.84 13.04 6.09
C CYS A 121 13.89 12.32 6.94
N PHE A 122 15.18 12.53 6.64
CA PHE A 122 16.32 11.92 7.32
C PHE A 122 17.29 13.03 7.73
N PRO A 123 17.03 13.73 8.83
CA PRO A 123 17.89 14.82 9.27
C PRO A 123 19.30 14.30 9.64
N ALA A 124 20.24 15.22 9.82
CA ALA A 124 21.66 14.90 10.08
C ALA A 124 21.88 13.94 11.26
N THR A 125 20.90 13.80 12.14
CA THR A 125 20.94 12.84 13.26
C THR A 125 20.71 11.39 12.82
N GLY A 126 20.39 11.15 11.55
CA GLY A 126 20.06 9.83 11.03
C GLY A 126 18.70 9.31 11.46
N LYS A 127 17.91 10.11 12.17
CA LYS A 127 16.57 9.75 12.63
C LYS A 127 15.53 10.47 11.78
N ILE A 128 14.41 9.79 11.55
CA ILE A 128 13.30 10.38 10.82
C ILE A 128 12.58 11.33 11.74
N ALA A 129 12.34 12.56 11.25
CA ALA A 129 11.54 13.54 11.95
C ALA A 129 10.06 13.09 11.91
N ARG A 130 9.44 13.04 13.06
CA ARG A 130 8.04 12.72 13.22
C ARG A 130 7.33 13.83 13.96
#